data_1f6a9a29c55cecebfb203cf7d1516c6b
#
_entry.id   1f6a9a29c55cecebfb203cf7d1516c6b
#
_cell.length_a   1.000
_cell.length_b   1.000
_cell.length_c   1.000
_cell.angle_alpha   90.00
_cell.angle_beta   90.00
_cell.angle_gamma   90.00
#
_symmetry.space_group_name_H-M   'P 1'
#
loop_
_entity.id
_entity.type
_entity.pdbx_description
1 polymer ?
#
loop_
_entity_poly.entity_id
_entity_poly.type
_entity_poly.pdbx_seq_one_letter_code
_entity_poly.pdbx_strand_id
1 'polypeptide(L)' 'MNPGIGLINRRLETEKSAISLAVSGITKKFKVSATEVQSLETKYDDNSGDWYVALEWKKKRAIVKMDSVLAVITEIKEI' A
#
# COMPACT_ATOMS: atom_id res chain seq x y z
N MET A 1 20.91 18.48 -8.04
CA MET A 1 20.53 18.16 -7.59
C MET A 1 20.22 17.34 -7.29
N ASN A 2 19.96 17.59 -7.64
CA ASN A 2 19.78 16.60 -6.68
C ASN A 2 19.01 15.44 -7.24
N PRO A 3 19.70 14.40 -7.62
CA PRO A 3 19.05 13.27 -8.26
C PRO A 3 18.05 12.58 -7.33
N GLY A 4 18.15 12.86 -6.05
CA GLY A 4 17.25 12.24 -5.10
C GLY A 4 15.96 12.99 -4.86
N ILE A 5 15.67 13.99 -5.68
CA ILE A 5 14.49 14.80 -5.46
C ILE A 5 13.21 13.96 -5.41
N GLY A 6 13.07 13.00 -6.33
CA GLY A 6 11.91 12.15 -6.33
C GLY A 6 11.79 11.34 -5.07
N LEU A 7 12.89 10.85 -4.56
CA LEU A 7 12.90 10.09 -3.32
C LEU A 7 12.61 10.97 -2.12
N ILE A 8 13.17 12.17 -2.14
CA ILE A 8 12.99 13.11 -1.05
C ILE A 8 11.52 13.47 -0.90
N ASN A 9 10.83 13.62 -2.03
CA ASN A 9 9.43 14.01 -2.01
C ASN A 9 8.47 12.86 -1.78
N ARG A 10 9.00 11.65 -1.73
CA ARG A 10 8.16 10.48 -1.53
C ARG A 10 7.82 10.35 -0.05
N ARG A 11 6.54 10.40 0.26
CA ARG A 11 6.07 10.30 1.64
C ARG A 11 5.94 8.86 2.11
N LEU A 12 5.65 7.96 1.20
CA LEU A 12 5.49 6.55 1.52
C LEU A 12 6.79 5.85 1.13
N GLU A 13 7.77 5.88 2.03
CA GLU A 13 9.14 5.51 1.71
C GLU A 13 9.51 4.06 1.98
N THR A 14 8.78 3.40 2.86
CA THR A 14 9.17 2.07 3.30
C THR A 14 8.06 1.06 3.06
N GLU A 15 8.48 -0.19 2.94
CA GLU A 15 7.54 -1.31 2.83
C GLU A 15 6.60 -1.33 4.01
N LYS A 16 7.12 -1.10 5.21
CA LYS A 16 6.33 -1.11 6.42
C LYS A 16 5.25 -0.04 6.39
N SER A 17 5.59 1.16 5.93
CA SER A 17 4.62 2.24 5.81
C SER A 17 3.55 1.92 4.78
N ALA A 18 3.95 1.30 3.67
CA ALA A 18 3.01 0.91 2.63
C ALA A 18 2.03 -0.13 3.16
N ILE A 19 2.53 -1.12 3.89
CA ILE A 19 1.67 -2.15 4.47
C ILE A 19 0.69 -1.53 5.46
N SER A 20 1.16 -0.62 6.30
CA SER A 20 0.30 0.06 7.27
C SER A 20 -0.84 0.80 6.59
N LEU A 21 -0.53 1.55 5.56
CA LEU A 21 -1.55 2.28 4.83
C LEU A 21 -2.53 1.33 4.14
N ALA A 22 -2.02 0.26 3.55
CA ALA A 22 -2.86 -0.73 2.88
C ALA A 22 -3.82 -1.39 3.85
N VAL A 23 -3.33 -1.78 5.02
CA VAL A 23 -4.17 -2.40 6.06
C VAL A 23 -5.27 -1.43 6.46
N SER A 24 -4.92 -0.16 6.67
CA SER A 24 -5.87 0.87 7.02
C SER A 24 -6.98 0.97 5.97
N GLY A 25 -6.61 0.91 4.70
CA GLY A 25 -7.59 0.97 3.62
C GLY A 25 -8.56 -0.21 3.63
N ILE A 26 -8.03 -1.40 3.88
CA ILE A 26 -8.85 -2.61 3.94
C ILE A 26 -9.81 -2.55 5.13
N THR A 27 -9.30 -2.12 6.30
CA THR A 27 -10.16 -2.06 7.49
C THR A 27 -11.31 -1.09 7.29
N LYS A 28 -11.06 0.02 6.62
CA LYS A 28 -12.09 1.01 6.36
C LYS A 28 -13.10 0.55 5.31
N LYS A 29 -12.60 -0.01 4.22
CA LYS A 29 -13.46 -0.40 3.11
C LYS A 29 -14.32 -1.60 3.45
N PHE A 30 -13.75 -2.61 4.10
CA PHE A 30 -14.43 -3.87 4.36
C PHE A 30 -14.88 -4.03 5.80
N LYS A 31 -14.59 -3.04 6.64
CA LYS A 31 -15.00 -3.01 8.05
C LYS A 31 -14.55 -4.22 8.82
N VAL A 32 -13.26 -4.53 8.68
CA VAL A 32 -12.63 -5.62 9.43
C VAL A 32 -11.57 -5.04 10.34
N SER A 33 -11.19 -5.80 11.35
CA SER A 33 -10.17 -5.40 12.30
C SER A 33 -8.80 -5.53 11.66
N ALA A 34 -7.89 -4.62 11.99
CA ALA A 34 -6.52 -4.68 11.50
C ALA A 34 -5.84 -6.00 11.87
N THR A 35 -6.21 -6.57 13.02
CA THR A 35 -5.63 -7.83 13.46
C THR A 35 -6.04 -9.01 12.60
N GLU A 36 -7.11 -8.86 11.81
CA GLU A 36 -7.59 -9.91 10.93
C GLU A 36 -6.91 -9.87 9.56
N VAL A 37 -6.19 -8.80 9.27
CA VAL A 37 -5.62 -8.57 7.94
C VAL A 37 -4.14 -8.94 7.94
N GLN A 38 -3.73 -9.75 6.97
CA GLN A 38 -2.33 -10.14 6.81
C GLN A 38 -1.81 -9.66 5.46
N SER A 39 -0.59 -9.12 5.46
CA SER A 39 0.06 -8.78 4.20
C SER A 39 0.70 -10.05 3.64
N LEU A 40 0.52 -10.27 2.36
CA LEU A 40 1.08 -11.44 1.68
C LEU A 40 2.32 -11.07 0.90
N GLU A 41 2.27 -9.97 0.17
CA GLU A 41 3.37 -9.55 -0.67
C GLU A 41 3.33 -8.06 -0.84
N THR A 42 4.51 -7.43 -0.88
CA THR A 42 4.64 -6.00 -1.07
C THR A 42 5.65 -5.74 -2.18
N LYS A 43 5.31 -4.86 -3.08
CA LYS A 43 6.13 -4.57 -4.22
C LYS A 43 6.12 -3.08 -4.52
N TYR A 44 7.28 -2.54 -4.85
CA TYR A 44 7.39 -1.14 -5.26
C TYR A 44 7.74 -1.09 -6.74
N ASP A 45 7.00 -0.30 -7.50
CA ASP A 45 7.28 -0.08 -8.91
C ASP A 45 7.94 1.30 -9.03
N ASP A 46 9.25 1.33 -9.23
CA ASP A 46 9.97 2.58 -9.28
C ASP A 46 9.79 3.33 -10.59
N ASN A 47 9.22 2.71 -11.59
CA ASN A 47 8.88 3.39 -12.83
C ASN A 47 7.68 4.30 -12.64
N SER A 48 6.69 3.86 -11.90
CA SER A 48 5.47 4.63 -11.69
C SER A 48 5.43 5.32 -10.33
N GLY A 49 6.28 4.90 -9.39
CA GLY A 49 6.26 5.44 -8.04
C GLY A 49 5.11 4.90 -7.19
N ASP A 50 4.66 3.69 -7.50
CA ASP A 50 3.54 3.09 -6.80
C ASP A 50 3.96 1.90 -5.97
N TRP A 51 3.28 1.74 -4.84
CA TRP A 51 3.38 0.54 -4.03
C TRP A 51 2.18 -0.36 -4.31
N TYR A 52 2.42 -1.66 -4.28
CA TYR A 52 1.38 -2.67 -4.39
C TYR A 52 1.50 -3.60 -3.20
N VAL A 53 0.42 -3.76 -2.46
CA VAL A 53 0.39 -4.66 -1.31
C VAL A 53 -0.77 -5.62 -1.48
N ALA A 54 -0.45 -6.92 -1.48
CA ALA A 54 -1.47 -7.95 -1.50
C ALA A 54 -1.77 -8.32 -0.06
N LEU A 55 -3.06 -8.37 0.28
CA LEU A 55 -3.50 -8.66 1.64
C LEU A 55 -4.58 -9.71 1.63
N GLU A 56 -4.75 -10.34 2.79
CA GLU A 56 -5.73 -11.41 2.95
C GLU A 56 -6.46 -11.23 4.28
N TRP A 57 -7.77 -11.47 4.28
CA TRP A 57 -8.58 -11.48 5.51
C TRP A 57 -9.82 -12.34 5.24
N LYS A 58 -10.21 -13.15 6.22
CA LYS A 58 -11.46 -13.94 6.14
C LYS A 58 -11.64 -14.63 4.79
N LYS A 59 -10.60 -15.26 4.29
CA LYS A 59 -10.59 -15.98 3.00
C LYS A 59 -10.80 -15.07 1.79
N LYS A 60 -10.62 -13.78 1.97
CA LYS A 60 -10.68 -12.81 0.87
C LYS A 60 -9.30 -12.24 0.63
N ARG A 61 -9.06 -11.77 -0.57
CA ARG A 61 -7.78 -11.16 -0.94
C ARG A 61 -8.01 -9.92 -1.77
N ALA A 62 -7.09 -8.99 -1.64
CA ALA A 62 -7.13 -7.77 -2.43
C ALA A 62 -5.72 -7.27 -2.65
N ILE A 63 -5.56 -6.49 -3.72
CA ILE A 63 -4.32 -5.77 -3.98
C ILE A 63 -4.63 -4.30 -3.81
N VAL A 64 -3.81 -3.63 -3.00
CA VAL A 64 -3.94 -2.20 -2.75
C VAL A 64 -2.81 -1.49 -3.47
N LYS A 65 -3.16 -0.53 -4.32
CA LYS A 65 -2.20 0.29 -5.03
C LYS A 65 -2.16 1.66 -4.38
N MET A 66 -0.95 2.17 -4.15
CA MET A 66 -0.77 3.42 -3.43
C MET A 66 0.26 4.28 -4.13
N ASP A 67 -0.01 5.57 -4.18
CA ASP A 67 0.94 6.56 -4.71
C ASP A 67 1.95 6.87 -3.61
N SER A 68 3.24 6.64 -3.87
CA SER A 68 4.27 6.84 -2.87
C SER A 68 4.55 8.31 -2.58
N VAL A 69 4.33 9.17 -3.54
CA VAL A 69 4.59 10.61 -3.37
C VAL A 69 3.52 11.25 -2.50
N LEU A 70 2.27 10.95 -2.77
CA LEU A 70 1.14 11.52 -2.04
C LEU A 70 0.76 10.71 -0.81
N ALA A 71 1.26 9.48 -0.71
CA ALA A 71 0.93 8.55 0.38
C ALA A 71 -0.57 8.32 0.47
N VAL A 72 -1.19 8.05 -0.67
CA VAL A 72 -2.62 7.79 -0.74
C VAL A 72 -2.90 6.50 -1.49
N ILE A 73 -3.99 5.85 -1.13
CA ILE A 73 -4.45 4.67 -1.84
C ILE A 73 -5.16 5.14 -3.10
N THR A 74 -4.74 4.60 -4.23
CA THR A 74 -5.35 4.94 -5.52
C THR A 74 -6.29 3.86 -6.02
N GLU A 75 -6.12 2.63 -5.54
CA GLU A 75 -6.98 1.55 -5.99
C GLU A 75 -6.96 0.41 -4.98
N ILE A 76 -8.12 -0.20 -4.74
CA ILE A 76 -8.22 -1.45 -3.99
C ILE A 76 -8.96 -2.41 -4.90
N LYS A 77 -8.28 -3.49 -5.27
CA LYS A 77 -8.85 -4.47 -6.20
C LYS A 77 -8.97 -5.82 -5.49
N GLU A 78 -10.19 -6.24 -5.27
CA GLU A 78 -10.47 -7.54 -4.66
C GLU A 78 -10.26 -8.64 -5.69
N ILE A 79 -9.63 -9.73 -5.29
CA ILE A 79 -9.33 -10.84 -6.20
C ILE A 79 -9.90 -12.15 -5.70
#